data_e145790c1bfb8678539eac7c9dacca3a
#
_entry.id   e145790c1bfb8678539eac7c9dacca3a
#
_cell.length_a   1.000
_cell.length_b   1.000
_cell.length_c   1.000
_cell.angle_alpha   90.00
_cell.angle_beta   90.00
_cell.angle_gamma   90.00
#
_symmetry.space_group_name_H-M   'P 1'
#
loop_
_entity.id
_entity.type
_entity.pdbx_description
1 polymer ?
#
loop_
_entity_poly.entity_id
_entity_poly.type
_entity_poly.pdbx_seq_one_letter_code
_entity_poly.pdbx_strand_id
1 'polypeptide(L)' 'MKTLTDLFYSAYSPRQKRYHLSMTLREKDGGHIIKILQNGREVIRATGDEREQAFQMAARDLVRRFPAKGR' A
#
# COMPACT_ATOMS: atom_id res chain seq x y z
N MET A 1 -11.77 15.66 6.82
CA MET A 1 -11.99 14.78 5.65
C MET A 1 -10.74 13.95 5.41
N LYS A 2 -10.91 12.67 5.21
CA LYS A 2 -9.76 11.79 4.99
C LYS A 2 -9.43 11.69 3.51
N THR A 3 -8.13 11.76 3.20
CA THR A 3 -7.67 11.57 1.85
C THR A 3 -7.48 10.08 1.56
N LEU A 4 -7.26 9.75 0.30
CA LEU A 4 -6.96 8.36 -0.06
C LEU A 4 -5.65 7.89 0.59
N THR A 5 -4.70 8.82 0.76
CA THR A 5 -3.47 8.51 1.46
C THR A 5 -3.75 8.13 2.91
N ASP A 6 -4.62 8.89 3.58
CA ASP A 6 -4.99 8.58 4.96
C ASP A 6 -5.66 7.22 5.07
N LEU A 7 -6.53 6.92 4.12
CA LEU A 7 -7.21 5.63 4.10
C LEU A 7 -6.20 4.49 3.91
N PHE A 8 -5.21 4.71 3.05
CA PHE A 8 -4.17 3.70 2.86
C PHE A 8 -3.44 3.43 4.16
N TYR A 9 -2.98 4.48 4.87
CA TYR A 9 -2.23 4.28 6.10
C TYR A 9 -3.09 3.70 7.21
N SER A 10 -4.39 3.98 7.21
CA SER A 10 -5.30 3.34 8.15
C SER A 10 -5.35 1.83 7.95
N ALA A 11 -5.25 1.38 6.71
CA ALA A 11 -5.22 -0.04 6.40
C ALA A 11 -3.83 -0.63 6.62
N TYR A 12 -2.79 0.13 6.28
CA TYR A 12 -1.41 -0.35 6.32
C TYR A 12 -0.89 -0.53 7.74
N SER A 13 -1.15 0.44 8.62
CA SER A 13 -0.54 0.44 9.95
C SER A 13 -0.81 -0.82 10.75
N PRO A 14 -2.07 -1.29 10.87
CA PRO A 14 -2.30 -2.51 11.63
C PRO A 14 -1.69 -3.74 10.96
N ARG A 15 -1.54 -3.72 9.65
CA ARG A 15 -1.03 -4.86 8.91
C ARG A 15 0.49 -4.90 8.89
N GLN A 16 1.12 -3.74 9.03
CA GLN A 16 2.58 -3.66 8.94
C GLN A 16 3.27 -4.58 9.93
N LYS A 17 2.88 -4.51 11.19
CA LYS A 17 3.49 -5.37 12.20
C LYS A 17 3.07 -6.82 12.04
N ARG A 18 1.79 -7.02 11.78
CA ARG A 18 1.24 -8.37 11.74
C ARG A 18 1.88 -9.21 10.64
N TYR A 19 2.09 -8.60 9.48
CA TYR A 19 2.57 -9.33 8.32
C TYR A 19 4.02 -8.98 7.95
N HIS A 20 4.70 -8.19 8.79
CA HIS A 20 6.09 -7.80 8.56
C HIS A 20 6.25 -7.09 7.23
N LEU A 21 5.46 -6.04 7.05
CA LEU A 21 5.44 -5.30 5.80
C LEU A 21 6.33 -4.06 5.86
N SER A 22 6.88 -3.71 4.70
CA SER A 22 7.52 -2.43 4.49
C SER A 22 7.04 -1.90 3.15
N MET A 23 7.25 -0.61 2.91
CA MET A 23 6.79 -0.03 1.65
C MET A 23 7.77 0.99 1.14
N THR A 24 7.76 1.19 -0.16
CA THR A 24 8.50 2.26 -0.81
C THR A 24 7.56 3.02 -1.72
N LEU A 25 7.81 4.31 -1.86
CA LEU A 25 7.07 5.17 -2.77
C LEU A 25 8.06 5.83 -3.69
N ARG A 26 7.86 5.71 -4.99
CA ARG A 26 8.74 6.30 -5.98
C ARG A 26 7.94 7.08 -7.00
N GLU A 27 8.55 8.12 -7.52
CA GLU A 27 8.01 8.87 -8.65
C GLU A 27 8.92 8.63 -9.84
N LYS A 28 8.31 8.29 -10.98
CA LYS A 28 9.08 8.03 -12.18
C LYS A 28 8.23 8.40 -13.40
N ASP A 29 8.80 9.24 -14.26
CA ASP A 29 8.14 9.62 -15.51
C ASP A 29 6.73 10.15 -15.31
N GLY A 30 6.56 10.97 -14.27
CA GLY A 30 5.26 11.57 -13.98
C GLY A 30 4.28 10.66 -13.28
N GLY A 31 4.65 9.41 -13.05
CA GLY A 31 3.79 8.47 -12.34
C GLY A 31 4.30 8.17 -10.95
N HIS A 32 3.48 7.50 -10.19
CA HIS A 32 3.80 7.11 -8.81
C HIS A 32 3.72 5.60 -8.68
N ILE A 33 4.71 5.02 -8.02
CA ILE A 33 4.77 3.57 -7.82
C ILE A 33 4.92 3.30 -6.33
N ILE A 34 4.00 2.50 -5.79
CA ILE A 34 4.07 2.05 -4.40
C ILE A 34 4.35 0.56 -4.42
N LYS A 35 5.42 0.17 -3.74
CA LYS A 35 5.74 -1.24 -3.58
C LYS A 35 5.60 -1.61 -2.11
N ILE A 36 4.92 -2.70 -1.84
CA ILE A 36 4.80 -3.24 -0.49
C ILE A 36 5.52 -4.56 -0.47
N LEU A 37 6.42 -4.69 0.51
CA LEU A 37 7.26 -5.86 0.63
C LEU A 37 6.93 -6.60 1.92
N GLN A 38 7.00 -7.90 1.87
CA GLN A 38 6.84 -8.75 3.04
C GLN A 38 8.15 -9.50 3.23
N ASN A 39 8.80 -9.25 4.37
CA ASN A 39 10.10 -9.84 4.66
C ASN A 39 11.10 -9.55 3.54
N GLY A 40 11.05 -8.34 2.99
CA GLY A 40 11.97 -7.93 1.94
C GLY A 40 11.58 -8.34 0.53
N ARG A 41 10.49 -9.08 0.39
CA ARG A 41 10.05 -9.56 -0.93
C ARG A 41 8.83 -8.76 -1.40
N GLU A 42 8.88 -8.24 -2.61
CA GLU A 42 7.78 -7.48 -3.15
C GLU A 42 6.54 -8.37 -3.33
N VAL A 43 5.43 -7.97 -2.72
CA VAL A 43 4.18 -8.71 -2.81
C VAL A 43 3.06 -7.88 -3.43
N ILE A 44 3.18 -6.56 -3.41
CA ILE A 44 2.19 -5.67 -4.02
C ILE A 44 2.93 -4.57 -4.75
N ARG A 45 2.43 -4.25 -5.95
CA ARG A 45 2.92 -3.11 -6.70
C ARG A 45 1.70 -2.35 -7.21
N ALA A 46 1.58 -1.09 -6.81
CA ALA A 46 0.47 -0.24 -7.23
C ALA A 46 1.02 0.98 -7.95
N THR A 47 0.40 1.34 -9.06
CA THR A 47 0.84 2.48 -9.84
C THR A 47 -0.34 3.40 -10.09
N GLY A 48 -0.05 4.67 -10.35
CA GLY A 48 -1.06 5.65 -10.70
C GLY A 48 -0.42 6.89 -11.27
N ASP A 49 -1.19 7.62 -12.08
CA ASP A 49 -0.72 8.90 -12.62
C ASP A 49 -0.63 9.94 -11.52
N GLU A 50 -1.47 9.81 -10.51
CA GLU A 50 -1.46 10.70 -9.37
C GLU A 50 -1.14 9.89 -8.11
N ARG A 51 -0.56 10.61 -7.14
CA ARG A 51 -0.16 9.97 -5.89
C ARG A 51 -1.32 9.25 -5.22
N GLU A 52 -2.48 9.92 -5.14
CA GLU A 52 -3.61 9.32 -4.45
C GLU A 52 -4.17 8.12 -5.18
N GLN A 53 -4.04 8.11 -6.49
CA GLN A 53 -4.43 6.96 -7.29
C GLN A 53 -3.61 5.73 -6.92
N ALA A 54 -2.30 5.92 -6.79
CA ALA A 54 -1.41 4.82 -6.41
C ALA A 54 -1.76 4.31 -5.01
N PHE A 55 -2.03 5.23 -4.07
CA PHE A 55 -2.40 4.83 -2.72
C PHE A 55 -3.73 4.09 -2.69
N GLN A 56 -4.67 4.51 -3.52
CA GLN A 56 -5.96 3.83 -3.58
C GLN A 56 -5.80 2.39 -4.04
N MET A 57 -5.02 2.19 -5.09
CA MET A 57 -4.78 0.84 -5.60
C MET A 57 -4.03 -0.02 -4.59
N ALA A 58 -3.05 0.58 -3.93
CA ALA A 58 -2.29 -0.13 -2.91
C ALA A 58 -3.18 -0.56 -1.75
N ALA A 59 -4.09 0.32 -1.33
CA ALA A 59 -4.99 0.01 -0.24
C ALA A 59 -5.92 -1.16 -0.59
N ARG A 60 -6.44 -1.16 -1.81
CA ARG A 60 -7.33 -2.23 -2.25
C ARG A 60 -6.62 -3.58 -2.24
N ASP A 61 -5.42 -3.60 -2.80
CA ASP A 61 -4.67 -4.84 -2.87
C ASP A 61 -4.24 -5.31 -1.48
N LEU A 62 -3.88 -4.35 -0.62
CA LEU A 62 -3.46 -4.65 0.73
C LEU A 62 -4.58 -5.33 1.53
N VAL A 63 -5.78 -4.77 1.46
CA VAL A 63 -6.91 -5.33 2.20
C VAL A 63 -7.27 -6.70 1.67
N ARG A 64 -7.14 -6.90 0.37
CA ARG A 64 -7.47 -8.17 -0.25
C ARG A 64 -6.47 -9.26 0.11
N ARG A 65 -5.18 -8.95 0.05
CA ARG A 65 -4.13 -9.95 0.27
C ARG A 65 -3.86 -10.20 1.75
N PHE A 66 -4.04 -9.20 2.59
CA PHE A 66 -3.72 -9.30 4.01
C PHE A 66 -4.92 -8.86 4.83
N PRO A 67 -5.85 -9.76 5.11
CA PRO A 67 -7.03 -9.41 5.90
C PRO A 67 -6.65 -8.84 7.26
N ALA A 68 -7.44 -7.89 7.73
CA ALA A 68 -7.16 -7.24 9.00
C ALA A 68 -7.18 -8.23 10.15
N LYS A 69 -8.08 -9.20 10.08
CA LYS A 69 -8.17 -10.23 11.09
C LYS A 69 -7.64 -11.52 10.49
N GLY A 70 -6.56 -12.03 11.03
CA GLY A 70 -5.97 -13.23 10.50
C GLY A 70 -6.81 -14.45 10.83
N ARG A 71 -7.66 -14.81 9.99
CA ARG A 71 -8.55 -15.94 10.24
C ARG A 71 -8.43 -16.97 9.18
#